data_0192b538a9d7e81c6b9faa877e187131
#
_entry.id   0192b538a9d7e81c6b9faa877e187131
#
_cell.length_a   1.000
_cell.length_b   1.000
_cell.length_c   1.000
_cell.angle_alpha   90.00
_cell.angle_beta   90.00
_cell.angle_gamma   90.00
#
_symmetry.space_group_name_H-M   'P 1'
#
loop_
_entity.id
_entity.type
_entity.pdbx_description
1 polymer ?
#
loop_
_entity_poly.entity_id
_entity_poly.type
_entity_poly.pdbx_seq_one_letter_code
_entity_poly.pdbx_strand_id
1 'polypeptide(L)'
;MRPRWPLLFSVAVAGAVVLLAVTHREETREFWQNASRLSPFAVITAFLLIIGQVSAQALRMWAIIPRDTPLSVARVGYIFTVGDWTNIFIPARGGDALKVLLMTRGEGARRMSLTKATGAMLADKVIDIGTLTLLCAITGLMSLLAAKTRALLPVFWIVLGAGAVLALVLAAIRRGWPEWWAARKAWLRDLARGLSALKDPRRCLASVSFSVTARVAEVLALRVLCVAMGFQLSLPQVL
;
A
#
# COMPACT_ATOMS: atom_id res chain seq x y z
N MET A 1 -10.28 11.67 -31.19
CA MET A 1 -8.85 12.02 -30.86
C MET A 1 -8.49 11.38 -29.52
N ARG A 2 -7.53 10.46 -29.47
CA ARG A 2 -7.07 9.90 -28.16
C ARG A 2 -6.27 10.97 -27.43
N PRO A 3 -6.52 11.21 -26.13
CA PRO A 3 -5.80 12.22 -25.39
C PRO A 3 -4.30 11.87 -25.32
N ARG A 4 -3.43 12.79 -25.74
CA ARG A 4 -1.95 12.61 -25.73
C ARG A 4 -1.33 12.85 -24.34
N TRP A 5 -2.16 13.07 -23.31
CA TRP A 5 -1.72 13.33 -21.94
C TRP A 5 -0.79 12.29 -21.33
N PRO A 6 -1.02 10.94 -21.51
CA PRO A 6 -0.11 9.96 -20.93
C PRO A 6 1.32 10.06 -21.50
N LEU A 7 1.43 10.39 -22.78
CA LEU A 7 2.72 10.50 -23.45
C LEU A 7 3.47 11.74 -22.99
N LEU A 8 2.79 12.88 -22.86
CA LEU A 8 3.37 14.12 -22.33
C LEU A 8 3.85 13.94 -20.89
N PHE A 9 3.04 13.25 -20.05
CA PHE A 9 3.41 12.96 -18.68
C PHE A 9 4.64 12.04 -18.60
N SER A 10 4.69 10.96 -19.40
CA SER A 10 5.85 10.06 -19.42
C SER A 10 7.11 10.78 -19.88
N VAL A 11 7.01 11.67 -20.86
CA VAL A 11 8.13 12.51 -21.31
C VAL A 11 8.56 13.49 -20.22
N ALA A 12 7.63 14.12 -19.52
CA ALA A 12 7.94 15.02 -18.41
C ALA A 12 8.63 14.30 -17.25
N VAL A 13 8.17 13.10 -16.88
CA VAL A 13 8.80 12.27 -15.82
C VAL A 13 10.20 11.82 -16.27
N ALA A 14 10.34 11.34 -17.50
CA ALA A 14 11.66 10.96 -18.04
C ALA A 14 12.61 12.16 -18.06
N GLY A 15 12.12 13.33 -18.50
CA GLY A 15 12.90 14.57 -18.50
C GLY A 15 13.33 15.01 -17.09
N ALA A 16 12.43 14.90 -16.10
CA ALA A 16 12.75 15.19 -14.70
C ALA A 16 13.79 14.22 -14.13
N VAL A 17 13.71 12.93 -14.43
CA VAL A 17 14.71 11.92 -14.01
C VAL A 17 16.06 12.21 -14.64
N VAL A 18 16.11 12.53 -15.93
CA VAL A 18 17.35 12.89 -16.63
C VAL A 18 17.94 14.18 -16.05
N LEU A 19 17.11 15.19 -15.79
CA LEU A 19 17.53 16.46 -15.18
C LEU A 19 18.13 16.23 -13.80
N LEU A 20 17.47 15.43 -12.94
CA LEU A 20 17.99 15.05 -11.62
C LEU A 20 19.32 14.29 -11.72
N ALA A 21 19.43 13.34 -12.65
CA ALA A 21 20.66 12.59 -12.88
C ALA A 21 21.82 13.49 -13.36
N VAL A 22 21.52 14.54 -14.14
CA VAL A 22 22.52 15.49 -14.62
C VAL A 22 22.90 16.50 -13.53
N THR A 23 21.94 16.99 -12.75
CA THR A 23 22.22 17.95 -11.66
C THR A 23 22.97 17.30 -10.49
N HIS A 24 22.68 15.99 -10.21
CA HIS A 24 23.36 15.19 -9.17
C HIS A 24 24.31 14.15 -9.77
N ARG A 25 25.15 14.59 -10.71
CA ARG A 25 25.98 13.71 -11.51
C ARG A 25 26.94 12.85 -10.70
N GLU A 26 27.54 13.43 -9.65
CA GLU A 26 28.49 12.69 -8.78
C GLU A 26 27.76 11.63 -7.96
N GLU A 27 26.64 11.99 -7.32
CA GLU A 27 25.83 11.04 -6.55
C GLU A 27 25.28 9.92 -7.44
N THR A 28 24.88 10.25 -8.67
CA THR A 28 24.42 9.27 -9.66
C THR A 28 25.54 8.33 -10.06
N ARG A 29 26.76 8.84 -10.23
CA ARG A 29 27.95 8.03 -10.56
C ARG A 29 28.33 7.10 -9.41
N GLU A 30 28.33 7.59 -8.17
CA GLU A 30 28.55 6.79 -6.96
C GLU A 30 27.50 5.69 -6.83
N PHE A 31 26.22 6.03 -7.06
CA PHE A 31 25.14 5.04 -7.06
C PHE A 31 25.40 3.92 -8.06
N TRP A 32 25.76 4.24 -9.32
CA TRP A 32 26.03 3.23 -10.34
C TRP A 32 27.28 2.40 -10.02
N GLN A 33 28.33 3.00 -9.49
CA GLN A 33 29.51 2.27 -9.05
C GLN A 33 29.19 1.29 -7.90
N ASN A 34 28.37 1.70 -6.96
CA ASN A 34 27.94 0.84 -5.86
C ASN A 34 26.95 -0.23 -6.34
N ALA A 35 26.03 0.12 -7.23
CA ALA A 35 25.09 -0.83 -7.83
C ALA A 35 25.79 -1.92 -8.66
N SER A 36 26.89 -1.57 -9.37
CA SER A 36 27.67 -2.56 -10.13
C SER A 36 28.42 -3.58 -9.25
N ARG A 37 28.57 -3.28 -7.95
CA ARG A 37 29.20 -4.18 -6.96
C ARG A 37 28.19 -5.08 -6.24
N LEU A 38 26.89 -4.95 -6.54
CA LEU A 38 25.86 -5.79 -5.92
C LEU A 38 26.12 -7.27 -6.19
N SER A 39 26.19 -8.07 -5.13
CA SER A 39 26.29 -9.51 -5.30
C SER A 39 24.98 -10.07 -5.90
N PRO A 40 25.05 -11.05 -6.82
CA PRO A 40 23.87 -11.69 -7.37
C PRO A 40 22.94 -12.26 -6.28
N PHE A 41 23.51 -12.73 -5.19
CA PHE A 41 22.76 -13.23 -4.04
C PHE A 41 21.91 -12.14 -3.39
N ALA A 42 22.44 -10.92 -3.19
CA ALA A 42 21.67 -9.81 -2.63
C ALA A 42 20.52 -9.41 -3.54
N VAL A 43 20.75 -9.37 -4.87
CA VAL A 43 19.72 -9.06 -5.86
C VAL A 43 18.60 -10.11 -5.84
N ILE A 44 18.96 -11.39 -5.86
CA ILE A 44 17.98 -12.49 -5.80
C ILE A 44 17.19 -12.45 -4.49
N THR A 45 17.85 -12.23 -3.36
CA THR A 45 17.19 -12.15 -2.05
C THR A 45 16.21 -10.96 -2.01
N ALA A 46 16.62 -9.78 -2.45
CA ALA A 46 15.74 -8.62 -2.51
C ALA A 46 14.55 -8.86 -3.46
N PHE A 47 14.79 -9.50 -4.61
CA PHE A 47 13.73 -9.85 -5.56
C PHE A 47 12.71 -10.82 -4.97
N LEU A 48 13.14 -11.86 -4.26
CA LEU A 48 12.25 -12.80 -3.57
C LEU A 48 11.44 -12.10 -2.48
N LEU A 49 12.04 -11.19 -1.73
CA LEU A 49 11.36 -10.39 -0.72
C LEU A 49 10.29 -9.48 -1.34
N ILE A 50 10.58 -8.85 -2.49
CA ILE A 50 9.61 -8.04 -3.24
C ILE A 50 8.44 -8.89 -3.75
N ILE A 51 8.71 -10.10 -4.27
CA ILE A 51 7.64 -11.05 -4.64
C ILE A 51 6.79 -11.39 -3.42
N GLY A 52 7.42 -11.67 -2.29
CA GLY A 52 6.73 -11.93 -1.01
C GLY A 52 5.85 -10.75 -0.57
N GLN A 53 6.37 -9.54 -0.67
CA GLN A 53 5.66 -8.29 -0.38
C GLN A 53 4.41 -8.15 -1.27
N VAL A 54 4.55 -8.26 -2.59
CA VAL A 54 3.44 -8.15 -3.55
C VAL A 54 2.40 -9.22 -3.31
N SER A 55 2.83 -10.46 -3.03
CA SER A 55 1.96 -11.58 -2.70
C SER A 55 1.17 -11.33 -1.42
N ALA A 56 1.82 -10.85 -0.37
CA ALA A 56 1.17 -10.50 0.89
C ALA A 56 0.14 -9.39 0.73
N GLN A 57 0.43 -8.36 -0.06
CA GLN A 57 -0.52 -7.29 -0.36
C GLN A 57 -1.72 -7.80 -1.17
N ALA A 58 -1.51 -8.69 -2.14
CA ALA A 58 -2.59 -9.32 -2.89
C ALA A 58 -3.48 -10.20 -1.99
N LEU A 59 -2.89 -10.96 -1.06
CA LEU A 59 -3.62 -11.76 -0.07
C LEU A 59 -4.38 -10.87 0.91
N ARG A 60 -3.83 -9.74 1.34
CA ARG A 60 -4.54 -8.73 2.12
C ARG A 60 -5.80 -8.27 1.40
N MET A 61 -5.67 -7.86 0.14
CA MET A 61 -6.80 -7.42 -0.68
C MET A 61 -7.84 -8.54 -0.83
N TRP A 62 -7.40 -9.79 -1.06
CA TRP A 62 -8.30 -10.94 -1.14
C TRP A 62 -9.07 -11.17 0.16
N ALA A 63 -8.43 -11.04 1.32
CA ALA A 63 -9.07 -11.19 2.62
C ALA A 63 -10.16 -10.14 2.87
N ILE A 64 -10.08 -8.98 2.23
CA ILE A 64 -11.02 -7.86 2.37
C ILE A 64 -12.24 -8.04 1.46
N ILE A 65 -12.13 -8.71 0.33
CA ILE A 65 -13.22 -8.87 -0.64
C ILE A 65 -14.43 -9.56 0.01
N PRO A 66 -15.65 -9.01 -0.14
CA PRO A 66 -16.85 -9.59 0.44
C PRO A 66 -17.11 -11.03 -0.03
N ARG A 67 -17.51 -11.92 0.90
CA ARG A 67 -17.70 -13.35 0.63
C ARG A 67 -18.81 -13.67 -0.38
N ASP A 68 -19.79 -12.79 -0.49
CA ASP A 68 -20.89 -12.89 -1.44
C ASP A 68 -20.47 -12.59 -2.91
N THR A 69 -19.21 -12.19 -3.11
CA THR A 69 -18.62 -12.02 -4.43
C THR A 69 -17.24 -12.71 -4.45
N PRO A 70 -17.20 -14.05 -4.54
CA PRO A 70 -15.96 -14.81 -4.44
C PRO A 70 -15.09 -14.58 -5.68
N LEU A 71 -14.03 -13.78 -5.50
CA LEU A 71 -12.94 -13.72 -6.47
C LEU A 71 -11.83 -14.70 -6.04
N SER A 72 -11.28 -15.43 -7.01
CA SER A 72 -10.14 -16.32 -6.75
C SER A 72 -8.91 -15.52 -6.35
N VAL A 73 -8.02 -16.10 -5.54
CA VAL A 73 -6.74 -15.49 -5.14
C VAL A 73 -5.94 -15.06 -6.36
N ALA A 74 -5.86 -15.91 -7.40
CA ALA A 74 -5.16 -15.60 -8.65
C ALA A 74 -5.74 -14.35 -9.35
N ARG A 75 -7.08 -14.23 -9.39
CA ARG A 75 -7.75 -13.07 -9.99
C ARG A 75 -7.45 -11.80 -9.21
N VAL A 76 -7.47 -11.85 -7.88
CA VAL A 76 -7.14 -10.71 -7.03
C VAL A 76 -5.67 -10.35 -7.16
N GLY A 77 -4.77 -11.33 -7.21
CA GLY A 77 -3.35 -11.12 -7.48
C GLY A 77 -3.12 -10.40 -8.80
N TYR A 78 -3.79 -10.82 -9.87
CA TYR A 78 -3.75 -10.14 -11.16
C TYR A 78 -4.24 -8.68 -11.06
N ILE A 79 -5.41 -8.44 -10.44
CA ILE A 79 -5.98 -7.09 -10.27
C ILE A 79 -5.03 -6.21 -9.47
N PHE A 80 -4.46 -6.76 -8.40
CA PHE A 80 -3.52 -6.04 -7.53
C PHE A 80 -2.27 -5.63 -8.32
N THR A 81 -1.60 -6.59 -8.97
CA THR A 81 -0.37 -6.37 -9.70
C THR A 81 -0.56 -5.37 -10.85
N VAL A 82 -1.60 -5.54 -11.68
CA VAL A 82 -1.90 -4.60 -12.77
C VAL A 82 -2.18 -3.20 -12.25
N GLY A 83 -2.94 -3.08 -11.15
CA GLY A 83 -3.21 -1.78 -10.54
C GLY A 83 -1.96 -1.12 -9.97
N ASP A 84 -1.09 -1.86 -9.29
CA ASP A 84 0.15 -1.30 -8.73
C ASP A 84 1.13 -0.86 -9.83
N TRP A 85 1.32 -1.66 -10.86
CA TRP A 85 2.11 -1.23 -12.03
C TRP A 85 1.53 0.03 -12.66
N THR A 86 0.21 0.13 -12.76
CA THR A 86 -0.47 1.30 -13.31
C THR A 86 -0.22 2.57 -12.46
N ASN A 87 -0.10 2.42 -11.13
CA ASN A 87 0.22 3.55 -10.25
C ASN A 87 1.60 4.17 -10.52
N ILE A 88 2.53 3.42 -11.13
CA ILE A 88 3.85 3.95 -11.52
C ILE A 88 3.70 4.92 -12.70
N PHE A 89 2.78 4.64 -13.62
CA PHE A 89 2.64 5.41 -14.87
C PHE A 89 1.53 6.47 -14.82
N ILE A 90 0.52 6.27 -13.98
CA ILE A 90 -0.62 7.20 -13.88
C ILE A 90 -0.56 7.95 -12.55
N PRO A 91 -0.45 9.30 -12.60
CA PRO A 91 -0.43 10.13 -11.40
C PRO A 91 -1.76 10.04 -10.63
N ALA A 92 -1.76 10.53 -9.40
CA ALA A 92 -2.92 10.53 -8.51
C ALA A 92 -3.48 9.13 -8.19
N ARG A 93 -2.61 8.09 -8.19
CA ARG A 93 -2.98 6.69 -7.90
C ARG A 93 -4.08 6.15 -8.80
N GLY A 94 -4.01 6.43 -10.10
CA GLY A 94 -4.97 5.95 -11.10
C GLY A 94 -5.10 4.42 -11.16
N GLY A 95 -4.07 3.68 -10.74
CA GLY A 95 -4.12 2.23 -10.60
C GLY A 95 -5.11 1.74 -9.54
N ASP A 96 -5.39 2.51 -8.48
CA ASP A 96 -6.41 2.15 -7.50
C ASP A 96 -7.82 2.23 -8.12
N ALA A 97 -8.08 3.24 -8.97
CA ALA A 97 -9.31 3.29 -9.77
C ALA A 97 -9.40 2.12 -10.76
N LEU A 98 -8.28 1.74 -11.36
CA LEU A 98 -8.23 0.57 -12.25
C LEU A 98 -8.52 -0.73 -11.49
N LYS A 99 -8.00 -0.92 -10.27
CA LYS A 99 -8.34 -2.07 -9.41
C LYS A 99 -9.86 -2.17 -9.21
N VAL A 100 -10.51 -1.05 -8.86
CA VAL A 100 -11.98 -1.00 -8.71
C VAL A 100 -12.68 -1.41 -10.00
N LEU A 101 -12.27 -0.86 -11.16
CA LEU A 101 -12.84 -1.22 -12.45
C LEU A 101 -12.64 -2.69 -12.80
N LEU A 102 -11.47 -3.26 -12.54
CA LEU A 102 -11.18 -4.67 -12.81
C LEU A 102 -11.98 -5.62 -11.91
N MET A 103 -12.29 -5.22 -10.66
CA MET A 103 -13.20 -5.95 -9.78
C MET A 103 -14.64 -5.98 -10.31
N THR A 104 -15.08 -4.94 -11.02
CA THR A 104 -16.41 -4.90 -11.63
C THR A 104 -16.51 -5.70 -12.93
N ARG A 105 -15.38 -6.03 -13.56
CA ARG A 105 -15.31 -6.83 -14.79
C ARG A 105 -15.30 -8.32 -14.45
N GLY A 106 -16.46 -8.89 -14.15
CA GLY A 106 -16.68 -10.32 -13.92
C GLY A 106 -17.87 -10.81 -14.72
N GLU A 107 -17.99 -12.13 -14.92
CA GLU A 107 -19.14 -12.75 -15.54
C GLU A 107 -20.12 -13.29 -14.50
N GLY A 108 -21.42 -13.07 -14.72
CA GLY A 108 -22.48 -13.61 -13.86
C GLY A 108 -22.42 -13.15 -12.40
N ALA A 109 -22.62 -14.08 -11.48
CA ALA A 109 -22.63 -13.83 -10.03
C ALA A 109 -21.28 -13.34 -9.44
N ARG A 110 -20.19 -13.40 -10.21
CA ARG A 110 -18.87 -12.91 -9.81
C ARG A 110 -18.67 -11.42 -10.06
N ARG A 111 -19.68 -10.75 -10.60
CA ARG A 111 -19.60 -9.31 -10.89
C ARG A 111 -19.88 -8.51 -9.62
N MET A 112 -18.96 -7.64 -9.27
CA MET A 112 -19.11 -6.71 -8.14
C MET A 112 -19.71 -5.39 -8.63
N SER A 113 -20.65 -4.79 -7.89
CA SER A 113 -21.09 -3.42 -8.19
C SER A 113 -19.94 -2.43 -7.94
N LEU A 114 -19.91 -1.33 -8.71
CA LEU A 114 -18.87 -0.31 -8.58
C LEU A 114 -18.75 0.22 -7.15
N THR A 115 -19.88 0.50 -6.51
CA THR A 115 -19.93 1.01 -5.13
C THR A 115 -19.43 0.00 -4.11
N LYS A 116 -19.71 -1.30 -4.31
CA LYS A 116 -19.21 -2.36 -3.46
C LYS A 116 -17.69 -2.55 -3.61
N ALA A 117 -17.20 -2.50 -4.85
CA ALA A 117 -15.76 -2.55 -5.14
C ALA A 117 -15.02 -1.34 -4.54
N THR A 118 -15.61 -0.14 -4.63
CA THR A 118 -15.09 1.06 -3.96
C THR A 118 -15.05 0.89 -2.45
N GLY A 119 -16.09 0.31 -1.83
CA GLY A 119 -16.12 0.02 -0.39
C GLY A 119 -15.01 -0.95 0.03
N ALA A 120 -14.78 -2.02 -0.75
CA ALA A 120 -13.68 -2.95 -0.50
C ALA A 120 -12.30 -2.26 -0.62
N MET A 121 -12.15 -1.40 -1.62
CA MET A 121 -10.91 -0.63 -1.80
C MET A 121 -10.68 0.38 -0.67
N LEU A 122 -11.73 1.02 -0.16
CA LEU A 122 -11.64 1.88 1.03
C LEU A 122 -11.24 1.07 2.27
N ALA A 123 -11.80 -0.13 2.45
CA ALA A 123 -11.41 -1.02 3.55
C ALA A 123 -9.91 -1.39 3.46
N ASP A 124 -9.40 -1.66 2.25
CA ASP A 124 -7.98 -1.90 2.02
C ASP A 124 -7.11 -0.72 2.45
N LYS A 125 -7.48 0.49 2.06
CA LYS A 125 -6.76 1.71 2.45
C LYS A 125 -6.79 1.98 3.95
N VAL A 126 -7.93 1.75 4.60
CA VAL A 126 -8.06 1.89 6.05
C VAL A 126 -7.09 0.95 6.78
N ILE A 127 -6.98 -0.31 6.34
CA ILE A 127 -6.05 -1.28 6.94
C ILE A 127 -4.59 -0.89 6.64
N ASP A 128 -4.30 -0.49 5.41
CA ASP A 128 -2.94 -0.11 5.01
C ASP A 128 -2.43 1.10 5.81
N ILE A 129 -3.22 2.17 5.86
CA ILE A 129 -2.91 3.38 6.64
C ILE A 129 -2.81 3.03 8.13
N GLY A 130 -3.74 2.21 8.66
CA GLY A 130 -3.73 1.79 10.05
C GLY A 130 -2.48 1.01 10.42
N THR A 131 -2.06 0.09 9.57
CA THR A 131 -0.84 -0.69 9.79
C THR A 131 0.40 0.20 9.71
N LEU A 132 0.48 1.10 8.73
CA LEU A 132 1.58 2.05 8.61
C LEU A 132 1.67 2.97 9.84
N THR A 133 0.53 3.53 10.26
CA THR A 133 0.44 4.37 11.46
C THR A 133 0.92 3.63 12.71
N LEU A 134 0.52 2.38 12.88
CA LEU A 134 0.95 1.53 14.00
C LEU A 134 2.46 1.29 13.97
N LEU A 135 3.01 0.94 12.83
CA LEU A 135 4.46 0.73 12.68
C LEU A 135 5.26 2.01 12.95
N CYS A 136 4.81 3.13 12.40
CA CYS A 136 5.44 4.44 12.68
C CYS A 136 5.35 4.82 14.16
N ALA A 137 4.22 4.53 14.84
CA ALA A 137 4.08 4.78 16.27
C ALA A 137 5.05 3.94 17.10
N ILE A 138 5.18 2.64 16.77
CA ILE A 138 6.12 1.73 17.45
C ILE A 138 7.56 2.20 17.24
N THR A 139 7.95 2.51 15.99
CA THR A 139 9.30 2.98 15.66
C THR A 139 9.61 4.32 16.32
N GLY A 140 8.65 5.25 16.28
CA GLY A 140 8.78 6.55 16.92
C GLY A 140 8.96 6.42 18.44
N LEU A 141 8.17 5.54 19.08
CA LEU A 141 8.30 5.26 20.51
C LEU A 141 9.67 4.66 20.86
N MET A 142 10.14 3.69 20.08
CA MET A 142 11.46 3.09 20.27
C MET A 142 12.58 4.14 20.12
N SER A 143 12.46 5.05 19.15
CA SER A 143 13.42 6.13 18.93
C SER A 143 13.42 7.16 20.07
N LEU A 144 12.26 7.47 20.63
CA LEU A 144 12.13 8.35 21.81
C LEU A 144 12.74 7.72 23.07
N LEU A 145 12.48 6.42 23.31
CA LEU A 145 13.04 5.68 24.44
C LEU A 145 14.57 5.56 24.36
N ALA A 146 15.11 5.47 23.13
CA ALA A 146 16.55 5.46 22.91
C ALA A 146 17.24 6.83 23.08
N ALA A 147 16.52 7.87 23.51
CA ALA A 147 16.98 9.26 23.72
C ALA A 147 17.69 9.90 22.50
N LYS A 148 17.54 9.33 21.31
CA LYS A 148 18.36 9.69 20.15
C LYS A 148 17.86 10.87 19.31
N THR A 149 16.55 11.28 19.42
CA THR A 149 16.09 12.36 18.54
C THR A 149 14.79 13.02 19.04
N ARG A 150 14.91 14.11 19.78
CA ARG A 150 13.76 14.99 20.11
C ARG A 150 13.12 15.62 18.86
N ALA A 151 13.85 15.69 17.75
CA ALA A 151 13.36 16.19 16.47
C ALA A 151 12.18 15.37 15.87
N LEU A 152 12.00 14.12 16.27
CA LEU A 152 10.90 13.26 15.81
C LEU A 152 9.59 13.43 16.60
N LEU A 153 9.61 14.19 17.71
CA LEU A 153 8.42 14.44 18.55
C LEU A 153 7.20 14.98 17.75
N PRO A 154 7.34 15.98 16.87
CA PRO A 154 6.21 16.47 16.09
C PRO A 154 5.61 15.40 15.16
N VAL A 155 6.48 14.62 14.52
CA VAL A 155 6.04 13.51 13.63
C VAL A 155 5.30 12.45 14.42
N PHE A 156 5.78 12.10 15.61
CA PHE A 156 5.13 11.15 16.51
C PHE A 156 3.71 11.60 16.90
N TRP A 157 3.52 12.88 17.23
CA TRP A 157 2.19 13.43 17.56
C TRP A 157 1.24 13.44 16.36
N ILE A 158 1.74 13.72 15.15
CA ILE A 158 0.95 13.65 13.91
C ILE A 158 0.49 12.20 13.67
N VAL A 159 1.38 11.24 13.82
CA VAL A 159 1.09 9.81 13.65
C VAL A 159 0.05 9.33 14.68
N LEU A 160 0.20 9.73 15.95
CA LEU A 160 -0.78 9.43 17.00
C LEU A 160 -2.15 10.04 16.70
N GLY A 161 -2.20 11.28 16.25
CA GLY A 161 -3.44 11.96 15.84
C GLY A 161 -4.12 11.24 14.68
N ALA A 162 -3.36 10.88 13.64
CA ALA A 162 -3.88 10.10 12.52
C ALA A 162 -4.41 8.73 12.96
N GLY A 163 -3.70 8.07 13.88
CA GLY A 163 -4.14 6.80 14.48
C GLY A 163 -5.44 6.93 15.27
N ALA A 164 -5.59 8.00 16.05
CA ALA A 164 -6.81 8.28 16.80
C ALA A 164 -8.00 8.52 15.86
N VAL A 165 -7.82 9.32 14.80
CA VAL A 165 -8.87 9.54 13.79
C VAL A 165 -9.26 8.22 13.12
N LEU A 166 -8.28 7.39 12.76
CA LEU A 166 -8.53 6.09 12.15
C LEU A 166 -9.29 5.16 13.10
N ALA A 167 -8.92 5.13 14.39
CA ALA A 167 -9.61 4.35 15.42
C ALA A 167 -11.06 4.81 15.58
N LEU A 168 -11.33 6.11 15.55
CA LEU A 168 -12.69 6.67 15.59
C LEU A 168 -13.51 6.25 14.37
N VAL A 169 -12.91 6.30 13.17
CA VAL A 169 -13.56 5.84 11.92
C VAL A 169 -13.90 4.36 12.01
N LEU A 170 -12.96 3.53 12.46
CA LEU A 170 -13.20 2.09 12.65
C LEU A 170 -14.28 1.82 13.70
N ALA A 171 -14.29 2.55 14.82
CA ALA A 171 -15.31 2.44 15.84
C ALA A 171 -16.69 2.83 15.29
N ALA A 172 -16.78 3.88 14.50
CA ALA A 172 -18.02 4.30 13.85
C ALA A 172 -18.52 3.24 12.86
N ILE A 173 -17.63 2.66 12.03
CA ILE A 173 -17.97 1.56 11.12
C ILE A 173 -18.47 0.34 11.89
N ARG A 174 -17.81 -0.03 12.98
CA ARG A 174 -18.22 -1.19 13.82
C ARG A 174 -19.53 -0.96 14.53
N ARG A 175 -19.84 0.27 14.96
CA ARG A 175 -21.12 0.64 15.59
C ARG A 175 -22.30 0.71 14.61
N GLY A 176 -22.12 0.35 13.33
CA GLY A 176 -23.20 0.31 12.34
C GLY A 176 -23.55 1.66 11.72
N TRP A 177 -22.71 2.71 11.92
CA TRP A 177 -22.94 4.01 11.31
C TRP A 177 -23.20 3.94 9.79
N PRO A 178 -22.49 3.12 8.99
CA PRO A 178 -22.81 2.95 7.58
C PRO A 178 -24.17 2.29 7.33
N GLU A 179 -24.66 1.42 8.25
CA GLU A 179 -25.94 0.73 8.09
C GLU A 179 -27.13 1.65 8.30
N TRP A 180 -27.03 2.58 9.26
CA TRP A 180 -28.05 3.60 9.47
C TRP A 180 -28.22 4.49 8.22
N TRP A 181 -27.12 4.86 7.56
CA TRP A 181 -27.15 5.57 6.29
C TRP A 181 -27.59 4.68 5.13
N ALA A 182 -27.18 3.42 5.12
CA ALA A 182 -27.50 2.41 4.12
C ALA A 182 -28.98 2.09 4.01
N ALA A 183 -29.74 2.28 5.11
CA ALA A 183 -31.20 2.15 5.10
C ALA A 183 -31.88 3.13 4.15
N ARG A 184 -31.24 4.26 3.86
CA ARG A 184 -31.83 5.36 3.07
C ARG A 184 -31.56 5.30 1.56
N LYS A 185 -30.43 4.68 1.11
CA LYS A 185 -30.06 4.63 -0.32
C LYS A 185 -29.34 3.34 -0.68
N ALA A 186 -29.72 2.71 -1.81
CA ALA A 186 -29.19 1.44 -2.24
C ALA A 186 -27.65 1.45 -2.46
N TRP A 187 -27.09 2.53 -2.99
CA TRP A 187 -25.65 2.65 -3.20
C TRP A 187 -24.84 2.68 -1.90
N LEU A 188 -25.40 3.28 -0.82
CA LEU A 188 -24.76 3.27 0.50
C LEU A 188 -24.74 1.88 1.11
N ARG A 189 -25.78 1.07 0.83
CA ARG A 189 -25.84 -0.34 1.26
C ARG A 189 -24.74 -1.16 0.59
N ASP A 190 -24.50 -0.95 -0.69
CA ASP A 190 -23.43 -1.63 -1.41
C ASP A 190 -22.05 -1.20 -0.92
N LEU A 191 -21.85 0.09 -0.65
CA LEU A 191 -20.62 0.60 -0.05
C LEU A 191 -20.37 -0.04 1.33
N ALA A 192 -21.39 -0.10 2.19
CA ALA A 192 -21.31 -0.73 3.50
C ALA A 192 -20.97 -2.24 3.41
N ARG A 193 -21.50 -2.95 2.41
CA ARG A 193 -21.13 -4.35 2.11
C ARG A 193 -19.66 -4.46 1.72
N GLY A 194 -19.13 -3.52 0.93
CA GLY A 194 -17.70 -3.45 0.64
C GLY A 194 -16.84 -3.30 1.90
N LEU A 195 -17.30 -2.52 2.88
CA LEU A 195 -16.62 -2.32 4.16
C LEU A 195 -16.81 -3.48 5.16
N SER A 196 -17.58 -4.51 4.83
CA SER A 196 -17.95 -5.61 5.75
C SER A 196 -16.77 -6.36 6.36
N ALA A 197 -15.63 -6.40 5.67
CA ALA A 197 -14.41 -7.02 6.18
C ALA A 197 -13.90 -6.38 7.47
N LEU A 198 -14.09 -5.07 7.65
CA LEU A 198 -13.66 -4.34 8.86
C LEU A 198 -14.50 -4.71 10.09
N LYS A 199 -15.70 -5.29 9.89
CA LYS A 199 -16.58 -5.77 10.98
C LYS A 199 -16.22 -7.19 11.44
N ASP A 200 -15.64 -8.00 10.55
CA ASP A 200 -15.23 -9.38 10.87
C ASP A 200 -13.81 -9.34 11.47
N PRO A 201 -13.64 -9.63 12.77
CA PRO A 201 -12.36 -9.53 13.45
C PRO A 201 -11.32 -10.49 12.87
N ARG A 202 -11.72 -11.67 12.37
CA ARG A 202 -10.81 -12.64 11.79
C ARG A 202 -10.24 -12.14 10.47
N ARG A 203 -11.08 -11.56 9.63
CA ARG A 203 -10.67 -10.99 8.34
C ARG A 203 -9.82 -9.74 8.52
N CYS A 204 -10.21 -8.89 9.48
CA CYS A 204 -9.43 -7.72 9.84
C CYS A 204 -8.03 -8.12 10.33
N LEU A 205 -7.95 -9.11 11.25
CA LEU A 205 -6.67 -9.62 11.76
C LEU A 205 -5.81 -10.22 10.64
N ALA A 206 -6.39 -11.08 9.79
CA ALA A 206 -5.66 -11.66 8.65
C ALA A 206 -5.13 -10.57 7.71
N SER A 207 -5.94 -9.55 7.42
CA SER A 207 -5.53 -8.43 6.56
C SER A 207 -4.41 -7.60 7.18
N VAL A 208 -4.49 -7.33 8.49
CA VAL A 208 -3.41 -6.64 9.23
C VAL A 208 -2.14 -7.48 9.21
N SER A 209 -2.23 -8.79 9.46
CA SER A 209 -1.07 -9.70 9.42
C SER A 209 -0.38 -9.68 8.05
N PHE A 210 -1.16 -9.77 6.97
CA PHE A 210 -0.61 -9.65 5.60
C PHE A 210 0.00 -8.27 5.35
N SER A 211 -0.60 -7.20 5.87
CA SER A 211 -0.06 -5.85 5.74
C SER A 211 1.29 -5.71 6.46
N VAL A 212 1.39 -6.21 7.69
CA VAL A 212 2.66 -6.22 8.45
C VAL A 212 3.72 -7.05 7.72
N THR A 213 3.36 -8.26 7.26
CA THR A 213 4.28 -9.13 6.48
C THR A 213 4.81 -8.42 5.24
N ALA A 214 3.92 -7.72 4.51
CA ALA A 214 4.32 -6.96 3.34
C ALA A 214 5.32 -5.84 3.70
N ARG A 215 5.07 -5.09 4.77
CA ARG A 215 5.97 -4.01 5.21
C ARG A 215 7.31 -4.54 5.70
N VAL A 216 7.30 -5.64 6.45
CA VAL A 216 8.55 -6.29 6.89
C VAL A 216 9.37 -6.75 5.68
N ALA A 217 8.74 -7.39 4.68
CA ALA A 217 9.42 -7.83 3.47
C ALA A 217 10.00 -6.64 2.68
N GLU A 218 9.26 -5.53 2.57
CA GLU A 218 9.71 -4.28 1.92
C GLU A 218 10.95 -3.70 2.60
N VAL A 219 10.91 -3.57 3.93
CA VAL A 219 12.03 -3.05 4.74
C VAL A 219 13.25 -3.96 4.64
N LEU A 220 13.05 -5.29 4.70
CA LEU A 220 14.15 -6.25 4.55
C LEU A 220 14.76 -6.20 3.15
N ALA A 221 13.95 -6.07 2.09
CA ALA A 221 14.44 -5.94 0.73
C ALA A 221 15.31 -4.69 0.57
N LEU A 222 14.82 -3.55 1.07
CA LEU A 222 15.57 -2.30 1.04
C LEU A 222 16.87 -2.41 1.84
N ARG A 223 16.83 -3.00 3.05
CA ARG A 223 18.02 -3.19 3.87
C ARG A 223 19.06 -4.09 3.20
N VAL A 224 18.63 -5.20 2.59
CA VAL A 224 19.53 -6.10 1.86
C VAL A 224 20.27 -5.34 0.75
N LEU A 225 19.57 -4.53 -0.02
CA LEU A 225 20.18 -3.71 -1.07
C LEU A 225 21.10 -2.64 -0.50
N CYS A 226 20.71 -1.92 0.54
CA CYS A 226 21.52 -0.90 1.16
C CYS A 226 22.82 -1.47 1.74
N VAL A 227 22.75 -2.58 2.46
CA VAL A 227 23.94 -3.26 3.01
C VAL A 227 24.84 -3.76 1.89
N ALA A 228 24.27 -4.33 0.82
CA ALA A 228 25.06 -4.81 -0.33
C ALA A 228 25.74 -3.66 -1.11
N MET A 229 25.18 -2.45 -1.05
CA MET A 229 25.81 -1.23 -1.60
C MET A 229 26.80 -0.57 -0.64
N GLY A 230 27.02 -1.14 0.56
CA GLY A 230 27.96 -0.60 1.55
C GLY A 230 27.36 0.45 2.50
N PHE A 231 26.06 0.72 2.43
CA PHE A 231 25.38 1.61 3.37
C PHE A 231 25.05 0.89 4.67
N GLN A 232 25.60 1.35 5.78
CA GLN A 232 25.27 0.84 7.12
C GLN A 232 24.05 1.58 7.66
N LEU A 233 22.86 1.17 7.25
CA LEU A 233 21.62 1.70 7.79
C LEU A 233 21.15 0.85 8.97
N SER A 234 20.90 1.48 10.12
CA SER A 234 20.23 0.84 11.23
C SER A 234 18.75 0.60 10.91
N LEU A 235 18.13 -0.44 11.50
CA LEU A 235 16.72 -0.75 11.29
C LEU A 235 15.79 0.47 11.46
N PRO A 236 15.95 1.34 12.46
CA PRO A 236 15.13 2.55 12.60
C PRO A 236 15.32 3.60 11.48
N GLN A 237 16.41 3.53 10.72
CA GLN A 237 16.68 4.44 9.61
C GLN A 237 16.05 3.95 8.28
N VAL A 238 15.65 2.69 8.22
CA VAL A 238 15.03 2.07 7.05
C VAL A 238 13.50 2.06 7.16
N LEU A 239 12.96 2.15 8.38
CA LEU A 239 11.52 2.26 8.68
C LEU A 239 11.06 3.72 8.64
#